data_f46e9f6cf467ba4de4fa933258404658
#
_entry.id   f46e9f6cf467ba4de4fa933258404658
#
_cell.length_a   1.000
_cell.length_b   1.000
_cell.length_c   1.000
_cell.angle_alpha   90.00
_cell.angle_beta   90.00
_cell.angle_gamma   90.00
#
_symmetry.space_group_name_H-M   'P 1'
#
loop_
_entity.id
_entity.type
_entity.pdbx_description
1 polymer ?
#
loop_
_entity_poly.entity_id
_entity_poly.type
_entity_poly.pdbx_seq_one_letter_code
_entity_poly.pdbx_strand_id
1 'polypeptide(L)'
;MSVGRAQRQIAAAVGAFLILICAVHSEPALPVFSDTGPEAEAYGAAQGYPVPSAGSPTPAQNNIVGLFSHFDRVTAMRPVPTSNPSSVLKRAAEEIVPVYQYDNRQKNIGDYLDAHPVTGLLIARDDTILFEHYRYARTDKDRFVSNSMVKTITGLLVGIAVAEGAIRSIDDTAATYVPELVGTEYGTTPLRALLHMSSGVVFHETYQPGDDIAKFHGAVLRDNAIGAIAALRMFNTRGVAPGTHFAYASAEAEVLGLVVSRAVHMPLADYLSTRIWQKLGAESEAAWAIDPTGQETGYCCFIATLRDWARLGLMLAHDGAWNGQQIVPRQWLLDATTVSPKDGYLRNTIAQSWGYGYQVWILPGERRMFVLLGTNGQDLLVDPESKLVMVHTAVRKQAGYNPKSPEVIALWYAVVAQYGHR
;
A
#
# COMPACT_ATOMS: atom_id res chain seq x y z
N MET A 1 28.03 -48.77 -87.68
CA MET A 1 29.05 -48.64 -86.63
C MET A 1 28.88 -47.30 -85.95
N SER A 2 28.37 -47.27 -84.82
CA SER A 2 28.67 -46.30 -83.72
C SER A 2 27.68 -46.49 -82.58
N VAL A 3 28.24 -46.70 -81.42
CA VAL A 3 27.55 -47.04 -80.17
C VAL A 3 27.14 -45.75 -79.51
N GLY A 4 25.84 -45.57 -79.24
CA GLY A 4 25.31 -44.47 -78.45
C GLY A 4 25.26 -44.84 -76.97
N ARG A 5 25.91 -44.03 -76.09
CA ARG A 5 25.87 -44.13 -74.65
C ARG A 5 24.66 -43.35 -74.11
N ALA A 6 23.77 -44.04 -73.45
CA ALA A 6 22.71 -43.43 -72.62
C ALA A 6 23.26 -42.95 -71.24
N GLN A 7 23.16 -41.70 -70.98
CA GLN A 7 23.39 -41.14 -69.60
C GLN A 7 22.06 -41.13 -68.80
N ARG A 8 22.05 -41.88 -67.71
CA ARG A 8 20.97 -41.79 -66.69
C ARG A 8 21.25 -40.62 -65.74
N GLN A 9 20.39 -39.64 -65.76
CA GLN A 9 20.34 -38.60 -64.68
C GLN A 9 19.57 -39.18 -63.50
N ILE A 10 20.24 -39.22 -62.31
CA ILE A 10 19.62 -39.48 -61.02
C ILE A 10 19.24 -38.13 -60.44
N ALA A 11 17.95 -37.85 -60.33
CA ALA A 11 17.43 -36.69 -59.57
C ALA A 11 17.36 -37.04 -58.10
N ALA A 12 18.20 -36.40 -57.26
CA ALA A 12 18.12 -36.46 -55.84
C ALA A 12 17.06 -35.48 -55.36
N ALA A 13 15.94 -35.96 -54.87
CA ALA A 13 14.94 -35.17 -54.18
C ALA A 13 15.40 -34.92 -52.72
N VAL A 14 15.81 -33.67 -52.42
CA VAL A 14 16.05 -33.22 -51.03
C VAL A 14 14.71 -32.80 -50.45
N GLY A 15 14.12 -33.64 -49.62
CA GLY A 15 12.94 -33.31 -48.81
C GLY A 15 13.33 -32.41 -47.64
N ALA A 16 13.00 -31.12 -47.71
CA ALA A 16 13.11 -30.22 -46.57
C ALA A 16 11.98 -30.51 -45.59
N PHE A 17 12.31 -31.14 -44.46
CA PHE A 17 11.40 -31.27 -43.30
C PHE A 17 11.33 -29.92 -42.61
N LEU A 18 10.27 -29.13 -42.82
CA LEU A 18 9.92 -28.00 -41.99
C LEU A 18 9.40 -28.53 -40.63
N ILE A 19 10.25 -28.49 -39.60
CA ILE A 19 9.81 -28.66 -38.22
C ILE A 19 9.06 -27.38 -37.84
N LEU A 20 7.73 -27.44 -37.88
CA LEU A 20 6.87 -26.43 -37.28
C LEU A 20 7.05 -26.56 -35.76
N ILE A 21 7.89 -25.70 -35.17
CA ILE A 21 7.92 -25.52 -33.72
C ILE A 21 6.63 -24.75 -33.39
N CYS A 22 5.57 -25.47 -33.01
CA CYS A 22 4.44 -24.88 -32.33
C CYS A 22 4.97 -24.37 -30.99
N ALA A 23 5.16 -23.06 -30.88
CA ALA A 23 5.33 -22.42 -29.61
C ALA A 23 4.04 -22.69 -28.80
N VAL A 24 4.12 -23.60 -27.83
CA VAL A 24 3.05 -23.79 -26.84
C VAL A 24 3.02 -22.52 -26.05
N HIS A 25 2.12 -21.60 -26.41
CA HIS A 25 1.80 -20.48 -25.55
C HIS A 25 0.99 -21.06 -24.39
N SER A 26 1.64 -21.27 -23.26
CA SER A 26 0.91 -21.56 -22.03
C SER A 26 -0.05 -20.40 -21.74
N GLU A 27 -1.31 -20.70 -21.49
CA GLU A 27 -2.26 -19.67 -21.07
C GLU A 27 -1.76 -19.03 -19.76
N PRO A 28 -1.95 -17.70 -19.59
CA PRO A 28 -1.54 -17.02 -18.35
C PRO A 28 -2.26 -17.62 -17.13
N ALA A 29 -1.55 -17.74 -16.01
CA ALA A 29 -2.14 -18.18 -14.75
C ALA A 29 -3.29 -17.25 -14.35
N LEU A 30 -4.44 -17.82 -14.03
CA LEU A 30 -5.63 -17.07 -13.59
C LEU A 30 -5.56 -16.77 -12.10
N PRO A 31 -6.26 -15.72 -11.60
CA PRO A 31 -6.39 -15.48 -10.17
C PRO A 31 -7.10 -16.66 -9.49
N VAL A 32 -6.66 -17.00 -8.29
CA VAL A 32 -7.27 -18.06 -7.48
C VAL A 32 -8.23 -17.45 -6.47
N PHE A 33 -9.45 -17.98 -6.42
CA PHE A 33 -10.49 -17.56 -5.48
C PHE A 33 -10.86 -18.70 -4.55
N SER A 34 -11.05 -18.39 -3.26
CA SER A 34 -11.52 -19.32 -2.25
C SER A 34 -12.60 -18.69 -1.38
N ASP A 35 -13.68 -19.42 -1.15
CA ASP A 35 -14.76 -18.99 -0.25
C ASP A 35 -14.36 -19.07 1.23
N THR A 36 -13.26 -19.75 1.54
CA THR A 36 -12.81 -20.00 2.90
C THR A 36 -11.39 -19.51 3.14
N GLY A 37 -10.96 -19.58 4.41
CA GLY A 37 -9.61 -19.34 4.89
C GLY A 37 -9.46 -19.86 6.32
N PRO A 38 -8.30 -19.70 6.96
CA PRO A 38 -8.11 -20.08 8.35
C PRO A 38 -9.17 -19.47 9.27
N GLU A 39 -9.74 -20.27 10.14
CA GLU A 39 -10.80 -19.84 11.09
C GLU A 39 -12.03 -19.19 10.41
N ALA A 40 -12.38 -19.57 9.18
CA ALA A 40 -13.44 -18.94 8.40
C ALA A 40 -14.76 -18.75 9.17
N GLU A 41 -15.16 -19.74 9.99
CA GLU A 41 -16.38 -19.65 10.81
C GLU A 41 -16.30 -18.53 11.86
N ALA A 42 -15.15 -18.34 12.49
CA ALA A 42 -14.94 -17.25 13.44
C ALA A 42 -14.97 -15.88 12.76
N TYR A 43 -14.69 -15.81 11.46
CA TYR A 43 -14.76 -14.63 10.62
C TYR A 43 -16.13 -14.43 9.94
N GLY A 44 -17.12 -15.28 10.27
CA GLY A 44 -18.50 -15.12 9.84
C GLY A 44 -18.85 -15.83 8.52
N ALA A 45 -18.16 -16.94 8.18
CA ALA A 45 -18.43 -17.68 6.94
C ALA A 45 -19.90 -18.13 6.81
N ALA A 46 -20.49 -18.69 7.88
CA ALA A 46 -21.88 -19.11 7.88
C ALA A 46 -22.90 -17.98 7.57
N GLN A 47 -22.50 -16.72 7.77
CA GLN A 47 -23.31 -15.52 7.46
C GLN A 47 -22.82 -14.79 6.19
N GLY A 48 -21.92 -15.38 5.41
CA GLY A 48 -21.39 -14.79 4.19
C GLY A 48 -20.49 -13.57 4.43
N TYR A 49 -19.75 -13.54 5.55
CA TYR A 49 -18.85 -12.45 5.96
C TYR A 49 -19.57 -11.11 6.06
N PRO A 50 -20.43 -10.92 7.04
CA PRO A 50 -21.33 -9.77 7.12
C PRO A 50 -20.58 -8.44 7.22
N VAL A 51 -21.17 -7.41 6.63
CA VAL A 51 -20.75 -6.03 6.80
C VAL A 51 -21.54 -5.45 8.00
N PRO A 52 -20.88 -4.80 8.97
CA PRO A 52 -21.59 -4.17 10.08
C PRO A 52 -22.49 -3.02 9.59
N SER A 53 -23.49 -2.67 10.39
CA SER A 53 -24.37 -1.53 10.09
C SER A 53 -23.57 -0.22 10.06
N ALA A 54 -24.01 0.74 9.25
CA ALA A 54 -23.50 2.10 9.25
C ALA A 54 -23.57 2.69 10.69
N GLY A 55 -22.53 3.41 11.09
CA GLY A 55 -22.42 3.95 12.45
C GLY A 55 -21.95 2.96 13.54
N SER A 56 -21.77 1.66 13.21
CA SER A 56 -21.19 0.66 14.11
C SER A 56 -19.78 0.25 13.63
N PRO A 57 -18.79 1.10 13.79
CA PRO A 57 -17.46 0.92 13.18
C PRO A 57 -16.51 0.05 14.02
N THR A 58 -16.99 -0.59 15.09
CA THR A 58 -16.13 -1.43 15.92
C THR A 58 -15.96 -2.78 15.22
N PRO A 59 -14.77 -3.10 14.70
CA PRO A 59 -14.54 -4.39 14.09
C PRO A 59 -14.67 -5.50 15.14
N ALA A 60 -15.64 -6.38 14.93
CA ALA A 60 -15.73 -7.65 15.64
C ALA A 60 -15.13 -8.74 14.73
N GLN A 61 -14.61 -9.81 15.31
CA GLN A 61 -13.96 -10.86 14.53
C GLN A 61 -14.89 -11.42 13.42
N ASN A 62 -16.18 -11.60 13.73
CA ASN A 62 -17.16 -12.18 12.81
C ASN A 62 -17.63 -11.22 11.69
N ASN A 63 -17.23 -9.95 11.69
CA ASN A 63 -17.61 -8.99 10.64
C ASN A 63 -16.43 -8.25 9.99
N ILE A 64 -15.20 -8.48 10.47
CA ILE A 64 -14.03 -7.72 10.01
C ILE A 64 -13.69 -7.97 8.54
N VAL A 65 -13.97 -9.17 8.01
CA VAL A 65 -13.79 -9.48 6.57
C VAL A 65 -14.71 -8.59 5.72
N GLY A 66 -15.99 -8.56 6.06
CA GLY A 66 -16.96 -7.70 5.38
C GLY A 66 -16.63 -6.22 5.54
N LEU A 67 -16.31 -5.80 6.76
CA LEU A 67 -15.92 -4.41 7.05
C LEU A 67 -14.72 -3.96 6.20
N PHE A 68 -13.65 -4.78 6.13
CA PHE A 68 -12.41 -4.39 5.45
C PHE A 68 -12.47 -4.46 3.93
N SER A 69 -13.50 -5.06 3.36
CA SER A 69 -13.73 -5.12 1.91
C SER A 69 -14.95 -4.32 1.43
N HIS A 70 -15.73 -3.77 2.34
CA HIS A 70 -16.91 -2.94 2.06
C HIS A 70 -17.01 -1.76 3.02
N PHE A 71 -15.90 -1.09 3.28
CA PHE A 71 -15.81 0.03 4.22
C PHE A 71 -16.71 1.21 3.81
N ASP A 72 -16.96 1.36 2.51
CA ASP A 72 -17.88 2.34 1.92
C ASP A 72 -19.36 2.14 2.29
N ARG A 73 -19.73 0.97 2.83
CA ARG A 73 -21.09 0.72 3.36
C ARG A 73 -21.25 1.16 4.82
N VAL A 74 -20.14 1.47 5.49
CA VAL A 74 -20.11 1.73 6.94
C VAL A 74 -19.85 3.19 7.25
N THR A 75 -19.11 3.91 6.40
CA THR A 75 -18.78 5.32 6.59
C THR A 75 -18.90 6.10 5.27
N ALA A 76 -19.07 7.41 5.39
CA ALA A 76 -19.08 8.30 4.22
C ALA A 76 -17.71 8.33 3.56
N MET A 77 -17.69 8.24 2.23
CA MET A 77 -16.45 8.25 1.45
C MET A 77 -16.58 9.19 0.25
N ARG A 78 -15.45 9.80 -0.14
CA ARG A 78 -15.35 10.52 -1.40
C ARG A 78 -14.71 9.61 -2.45
N PRO A 79 -15.29 9.50 -3.66
CA PRO A 79 -14.73 8.70 -4.73
C PRO A 79 -13.41 9.29 -5.22
N VAL A 80 -12.50 8.42 -5.67
CA VAL A 80 -11.27 8.75 -6.38
C VAL A 80 -11.40 8.18 -7.78
N PRO A 81 -11.90 8.97 -8.74
CA PRO A 81 -12.15 8.51 -10.09
C PRO A 81 -10.88 8.06 -10.80
N THR A 82 -11.02 7.07 -11.66
CA THR A 82 -10.00 6.61 -12.59
C THR A 82 -10.23 7.15 -13.99
N SER A 83 -9.30 6.90 -14.91
CA SER A 83 -9.44 7.20 -16.33
C SER A 83 -9.43 5.93 -17.17
N ASN A 84 -10.03 5.98 -18.35
CA ASN A 84 -9.94 4.92 -19.35
C ASN A 84 -8.94 5.30 -20.46
N PRO A 85 -8.17 4.36 -21.00
CA PRO A 85 -8.09 2.94 -20.63
C PRO A 85 -7.24 2.72 -19.36
N SER A 86 -7.52 1.63 -18.63
CA SER A 86 -6.66 1.16 -17.53
C SER A 86 -5.34 0.60 -18.05
N SER A 87 -4.27 0.71 -17.25
CA SER A 87 -3.01 0.04 -17.56
C SER A 87 -3.15 -1.48 -17.37
N VAL A 88 -2.72 -2.22 -18.39
CA VAL A 88 -2.80 -3.68 -18.34
C VAL A 88 -1.64 -4.24 -17.51
N LEU A 89 -1.96 -4.99 -16.47
CA LEU A 89 -1.00 -5.87 -15.80
C LEU A 89 -1.02 -7.22 -16.52
N LYS A 90 0.12 -7.62 -17.04
CA LYS A 90 0.32 -8.96 -17.62
C LYS A 90 0.25 -10.01 -16.52
N ARG A 91 0.25 -11.27 -16.92
CA ARG A 91 0.30 -12.40 -16.00
C ARG A 91 1.39 -13.37 -16.41
N ALA A 92 2.11 -13.91 -15.44
CA ALA A 92 3.03 -15.01 -15.68
C ALA A 92 2.26 -16.25 -16.18
N ALA A 93 2.92 -17.12 -16.93
CA ALA A 93 2.35 -18.38 -17.38
C ALA A 93 2.10 -19.34 -16.22
N GLU A 94 2.97 -19.29 -15.21
CA GLU A 94 2.88 -20.08 -13.99
C GLU A 94 3.07 -19.15 -12.79
N GLU A 95 2.38 -19.45 -11.69
CA GLU A 95 2.58 -18.73 -10.43
C GLU A 95 3.91 -19.11 -9.78
N ILE A 96 4.52 -18.13 -9.12
CA ILE A 96 5.71 -18.38 -8.30
C ILE A 96 5.33 -19.12 -7.01
N VAL A 97 6.24 -19.97 -6.53
CA VAL A 97 6.09 -20.70 -5.26
C VAL A 97 7.30 -20.41 -4.37
N PRO A 98 7.38 -19.22 -3.77
CA PRO A 98 8.50 -18.88 -2.89
C PRO A 98 8.55 -19.81 -1.66
N VAL A 99 9.78 -20.23 -1.33
CA VAL A 99 10.08 -21.08 -0.19
C VAL A 99 10.92 -20.28 0.80
N TYR A 100 10.57 -20.31 2.09
CA TYR A 100 11.23 -19.53 3.14
C TYR A 100 11.42 -20.34 4.41
N GLN A 101 12.29 -19.84 5.29
CA GLN A 101 12.52 -20.42 6.63
C GLN A 101 11.83 -19.55 7.67
N TYR A 102 11.04 -20.18 8.53
CA TYR A 102 10.39 -19.51 9.65
C TYR A 102 10.14 -20.49 10.80
N ASP A 103 10.44 -20.09 12.03
CA ASP A 103 10.35 -20.93 13.23
C ASP A 103 11.04 -22.30 13.05
N ASN A 104 12.26 -22.30 12.49
CA ASN A 104 13.06 -23.48 12.18
C ASN A 104 12.36 -24.49 11.24
N ARG A 105 11.41 -24.05 10.45
CA ARG A 105 10.71 -24.86 9.44
C ARG A 105 10.84 -24.24 8.06
N GLN A 106 11.00 -25.10 7.08
CA GLN A 106 10.83 -24.71 5.69
C GLN A 106 9.34 -24.65 5.38
N LYS A 107 8.90 -23.55 4.80
CA LYS A 107 7.52 -23.27 4.41
C LYS A 107 7.48 -22.72 3.00
N ASN A 108 6.32 -22.77 2.37
CA ASN A 108 6.04 -22.10 1.09
C ASN A 108 4.86 -21.12 1.24
N ILE A 109 4.53 -20.40 0.15
CA ILE A 109 3.45 -19.42 0.14
C ILE A 109 2.07 -20.02 0.43
N GLY A 110 1.83 -21.31 0.08
CA GLY A 110 0.62 -22.05 0.44
C GLY A 110 0.51 -22.24 1.95
N ASP A 111 1.62 -22.70 2.59
CA ASP A 111 1.69 -22.85 4.06
C ASP A 111 1.41 -21.51 4.78
N TYR A 112 1.89 -20.39 4.19
CA TYR A 112 1.60 -19.05 4.70
C TYR A 112 0.11 -18.72 4.65
N LEU A 113 -0.51 -18.93 3.51
CA LEU A 113 -1.94 -18.67 3.33
C LEU A 113 -2.81 -19.56 4.23
N ASP A 114 -2.40 -20.79 4.48
CA ASP A 114 -3.15 -21.74 5.34
C ASP A 114 -2.99 -21.44 6.84
N ALA A 115 -1.96 -20.67 7.22
CA ALA A 115 -1.72 -20.29 8.61
C ALA A 115 -2.28 -18.89 8.96
N HIS A 116 -2.52 -18.03 7.99
CA HIS A 116 -2.85 -16.62 8.23
C HIS A 116 -4.18 -16.19 7.58
N PRO A 117 -4.95 -15.30 8.24
CA PRO A 117 -6.25 -14.84 7.74
C PRO A 117 -6.07 -13.76 6.64
N VAL A 118 -5.44 -14.17 5.53
CA VAL A 118 -5.19 -13.34 4.35
C VAL A 118 -6.46 -13.27 3.51
N THR A 119 -6.93 -12.06 3.20
CA THR A 119 -8.08 -11.82 2.33
C THR A 119 -7.68 -11.65 0.87
N GLY A 120 -6.45 -11.15 0.63
CA GLY A 120 -5.86 -11.02 -0.70
C GLY A 120 -4.34 -10.95 -0.63
N LEU A 121 -3.67 -11.66 -1.55
CA LEU A 121 -2.22 -11.64 -1.72
C LEU A 121 -1.89 -11.56 -3.20
N LEU A 122 -1.14 -10.52 -3.59
CA LEU A 122 -0.69 -10.32 -4.96
C LEU A 122 0.79 -9.97 -4.96
N ILE A 123 1.56 -10.66 -5.80
CA ILE A 123 2.97 -10.38 -6.06
C ILE A 123 3.11 -10.02 -7.53
N ALA A 124 3.78 -8.90 -7.81
CA ALA A 124 4.04 -8.46 -9.17
C ALA A 124 5.47 -7.94 -9.32
N ARG A 125 5.98 -8.00 -10.55
CA ARG A 125 7.25 -7.43 -10.96
C ARG A 125 7.11 -6.72 -12.30
N ASP A 126 7.65 -5.50 -12.39
CA ASP A 126 7.48 -4.62 -13.55
C ASP A 126 5.97 -4.41 -13.86
N ASP A 127 5.47 -5.00 -14.95
CA ASP A 127 4.06 -4.94 -15.33
C ASP A 127 3.36 -6.31 -15.25
N THR A 128 3.99 -7.30 -14.58
CA THR A 128 3.56 -8.71 -14.62
C THR A 128 3.18 -9.21 -13.24
N ILE A 129 1.96 -9.71 -13.10
CA ILE A 129 1.49 -10.42 -11.91
C ILE A 129 2.12 -11.81 -11.91
N LEU A 130 2.79 -12.16 -10.79
CA LEU A 130 3.47 -13.42 -10.56
C LEU A 130 2.67 -14.36 -9.67
N PHE A 131 1.78 -13.81 -8.83
CA PHE A 131 0.92 -14.55 -7.90
C PHE A 131 -0.30 -13.70 -7.55
N GLU A 132 -1.52 -14.29 -7.52
CA GLU A 132 -2.73 -13.56 -7.16
C GLU A 132 -3.81 -14.47 -6.60
N HIS A 133 -4.03 -14.40 -5.27
CA HIS A 133 -5.02 -15.19 -4.55
C HIS A 133 -5.95 -14.32 -3.69
N TYR A 134 -7.23 -14.71 -3.64
CA TYR A 134 -8.27 -14.11 -2.80
C TYR A 134 -8.94 -15.19 -1.96
N ARG A 135 -9.25 -14.89 -0.71
CA ARG A 135 -9.88 -15.82 0.24
C ARG A 135 -11.07 -15.16 0.94
N TYR A 136 -11.85 -15.95 1.69
CA TYR A 136 -13.05 -15.49 2.40
C TYR A 136 -14.11 -14.91 1.45
N ALA A 137 -14.32 -15.56 0.32
CA ALA A 137 -15.22 -15.12 -0.75
C ALA A 137 -14.92 -13.69 -1.28
N ARG A 138 -13.68 -13.22 -1.12
CA ARG A 138 -13.24 -11.97 -1.77
C ARG A 138 -12.80 -12.25 -3.20
N THR A 139 -12.89 -11.21 -4.02
CA THR A 139 -12.63 -11.27 -5.45
C THR A 139 -11.72 -10.12 -5.90
N ASP A 140 -11.31 -10.12 -7.14
CA ASP A 140 -10.56 -9.05 -7.78
C ASP A 140 -11.37 -7.74 -7.95
N LYS A 141 -12.67 -7.76 -7.64
CA LYS A 141 -13.56 -6.59 -7.66
C LYS A 141 -13.72 -5.95 -6.29
N ASP A 142 -13.36 -6.64 -5.22
CA ASP A 142 -13.46 -6.09 -3.86
C ASP A 142 -12.40 -5.00 -3.62
N ARG A 143 -12.77 -3.96 -2.86
CA ARG A 143 -11.89 -2.87 -2.49
C ARG A 143 -11.46 -3.02 -1.04
N PHE A 144 -10.18 -3.27 -0.83
CA PHE A 144 -9.60 -3.51 0.49
C PHE A 144 -9.19 -2.21 1.17
N VAL A 145 -9.55 -2.08 2.44
CA VAL A 145 -9.21 -0.90 3.24
C VAL A 145 -7.71 -0.83 3.51
N SER A 146 -7.16 0.37 3.42
CA SER A 146 -5.74 0.63 3.61
C SER A 146 -5.28 0.59 5.07
N ASN A 147 -6.20 0.87 6.01
CA ASN A 147 -5.80 1.38 7.30
C ASN A 147 -4.68 2.43 7.14
N SER A 148 -3.54 2.30 7.82
CA SER A 148 -2.46 3.30 7.77
C SER A 148 -1.61 3.30 6.48
N MET A 149 -1.79 2.37 5.53
CA MET A 149 -1.04 2.42 4.27
C MET A 149 -1.25 3.75 3.52
N VAL A 150 -2.42 4.36 3.67
CA VAL A 150 -2.75 5.64 3.02
C VAL A 150 -1.87 6.81 3.47
N LYS A 151 -1.25 6.74 4.64
CA LYS A 151 -0.31 7.78 5.11
C LYS A 151 0.80 8.02 4.09
N THR A 152 1.29 6.94 3.45
CA THR A 152 2.27 7.09 2.37
C THR A 152 1.67 7.83 1.18
N ILE A 153 0.42 7.56 0.79
CA ILE A 153 -0.25 8.35 -0.26
C ILE A 153 -0.29 9.83 0.12
N THR A 154 -0.67 10.16 1.36
CA THR A 154 -0.65 11.54 1.87
C THR A 154 0.75 12.16 1.76
N GLY A 155 1.80 11.42 2.13
CA GLY A 155 3.19 11.84 1.97
C GLY A 155 3.60 12.07 0.50
N LEU A 156 3.13 11.21 -0.43
CA LEU A 156 3.36 11.40 -1.86
C LEU A 156 2.69 12.68 -2.39
N LEU A 157 1.47 12.95 -1.95
CA LEU A 157 0.74 14.17 -2.33
C LEU A 157 1.43 15.43 -1.81
N VAL A 158 2.03 15.41 -0.61
CA VAL A 158 2.90 16.51 -0.15
C VAL A 158 4.05 16.72 -1.13
N GLY A 159 4.73 15.65 -1.57
CA GLY A 159 5.85 15.75 -2.50
C GLY A 159 5.47 16.32 -3.86
N ILE A 160 4.30 15.94 -4.38
CA ILE A 160 3.77 16.52 -5.62
C ILE A 160 3.42 18.00 -5.43
N ALA A 161 2.77 18.36 -4.32
CA ALA A 161 2.41 19.75 -4.02
C ALA A 161 3.65 20.65 -3.85
N VAL A 162 4.76 20.12 -3.31
CA VAL A 162 6.07 20.81 -3.26
C VAL A 162 6.60 21.01 -4.68
N ALA A 163 6.59 19.97 -5.51
CA ALA A 163 7.10 20.08 -6.89
C ALA A 163 6.27 21.02 -7.76
N GLU A 164 4.96 21.13 -7.51
CA GLU A 164 4.04 22.07 -8.17
C GLU A 164 4.14 23.50 -7.59
N GLY A 165 4.86 23.69 -6.49
CA GLY A 165 5.02 25.00 -5.82
C GLY A 165 3.82 25.44 -4.97
N ALA A 166 2.81 24.57 -4.79
CA ALA A 166 1.67 24.82 -3.90
C ALA A 166 2.11 24.78 -2.42
N ILE A 167 3.05 23.90 -2.08
CA ILE A 167 3.79 23.91 -0.83
C ILE A 167 5.19 24.45 -1.13
N ARG A 168 5.59 25.57 -0.50
CA ARG A 168 6.86 26.25 -0.79
C ARG A 168 8.05 25.50 -0.21
N SER A 169 7.91 24.98 1.01
CA SER A 169 8.98 24.27 1.71
C SER A 169 8.39 23.31 2.74
N ILE A 170 9.01 22.14 2.90
CA ILE A 170 8.69 21.24 4.02
C ILE A 170 9.22 21.75 5.37
N ASP A 171 10.00 22.81 5.38
CA ASP A 171 10.44 23.50 6.59
C ASP A 171 9.43 24.59 7.03
N ASP A 172 8.42 24.90 6.21
CA ASP A 172 7.29 25.74 6.61
C ASP A 172 6.46 25.01 7.69
N THR A 173 5.85 25.75 8.59
CA THR A 173 4.97 25.20 9.62
C THR A 173 3.58 24.87 9.07
N ALA A 174 2.87 23.94 9.68
CA ALA A 174 1.54 23.54 9.23
C ALA A 174 0.54 24.71 9.19
N ALA A 175 0.60 25.65 10.16
CA ALA A 175 -0.28 26.81 10.21
C ALA A 175 -0.07 27.78 9.04
N THR A 176 1.05 27.70 8.31
CA THR A 176 1.27 28.46 7.08
C THR A 176 0.22 28.13 6.01
N TYR A 177 -0.23 26.89 5.96
CA TYR A 177 -1.20 26.38 4.99
C TYR A 177 -2.59 26.13 5.61
N VAL A 178 -2.64 25.83 6.90
CA VAL A 178 -3.87 25.54 7.65
C VAL A 178 -4.05 26.57 8.77
N PRO A 179 -4.61 27.77 8.45
CA PRO A 179 -4.80 28.84 9.46
C PRO A 179 -5.65 28.40 10.66
N GLU A 180 -6.52 27.41 10.48
CA GLU A 180 -7.33 26.83 11.53
C GLU A 180 -6.49 26.16 12.64
N LEU A 181 -5.21 25.87 12.40
CA LEU A 181 -4.29 25.32 13.40
C LEU A 181 -3.42 26.38 14.10
N VAL A 182 -3.62 27.67 13.82
CA VAL A 182 -2.93 28.76 14.56
C VAL A 182 -3.25 28.63 16.06
N GLY A 183 -2.20 28.75 16.90
CA GLY A 183 -2.29 28.60 18.34
C GLY A 183 -2.31 27.15 18.83
N THR A 184 -2.04 26.20 17.95
CA THR A 184 -1.85 24.79 18.32
C THR A 184 -0.39 24.35 18.15
N GLU A 185 0.01 23.31 18.89
CA GLU A 185 1.34 22.71 18.75
C GLU A 185 1.54 22.07 17.36
N TYR A 186 0.52 21.43 16.80
CA TYR A 186 0.58 20.94 15.41
C TYR A 186 0.76 22.09 14.43
N GLY A 187 0.09 23.23 14.65
CA GLY A 187 0.21 24.41 13.78
C GLY A 187 1.62 24.98 13.72
N THR A 188 2.38 24.94 14.81
CA THR A 188 3.78 25.42 14.87
C THR A 188 4.81 24.38 14.41
N THR A 189 4.37 23.15 14.08
CA THR A 189 5.25 22.05 13.66
C THR A 189 5.64 22.19 12.19
N PRO A 190 6.96 22.12 11.85
CA PRO A 190 7.41 22.04 10.46
C PRO A 190 6.87 20.78 9.76
N LEU A 191 6.52 20.88 8.48
CA LEU A 191 6.01 19.75 7.70
C LEU A 191 7.01 18.58 7.66
N ARG A 192 8.31 18.86 7.63
CA ARG A 192 9.38 17.86 7.73
C ARG A 192 9.22 16.98 8.97
N ALA A 193 8.95 17.58 10.12
CA ALA A 193 8.77 16.86 11.37
C ALA A 193 7.49 15.99 11.34
N LEU A 194 6.39 16.50 10.75
CA LEU A 194 5.16 15.71 10.54
C LEU A 194 5.39 14.54 9.56
N LEU A 195 6.14 14.75 8.48
CA LEU A 195 6.50 13.69 7.54
C LEU A 195 7.29 12.56 8.22
N HIS A 196 8.09 12.88 9.23
CA HIS A 196 8.94 11.96 9.98
C HIS A 196 8.29 11.40 11.26
N MET A 197 7.01 11.66 11.54
CA MET A 197 6.38 11.28 12.81
C MET A 197 7.19 11.77 14.01
N SER A 198 7.55 13.04 14.01
CA SER A 198 8.45 13.65 14.99
C SER A 198 8.02 15.07 15.40
N SER A 199 6.73 15.34 15.43
CA SER A 199 6.19 16.64 15.89
C SER A 199 6.58 16.96 17.33
N GLY A 200 6.80 15.94 18.15
CA GLY A 200 6.99 16.07 19.60
C GLY A 200 5.71 16.39 20.34
N VAL A 201 4.56 16.43 19.68
CA VAL A 201 3.24 16.53 20.34
C VAL A 201 2.95 15.23 21.07
N VAL A 202 2.48 15.31 22.30
CA VAL A 202 2.12 14.15 23.10
C VAL A 202 0.89 13.49 22.50
N PHE A 203 1.07 12.31 21.95
CA PHE A 203 0.02 11.49 21.34
C PHE A 203 0.39 10.01 21.48
N HIS A 204 -0.47 9.24 22.15
CA HIS A 204 -0.21 7.83 22.42
C HIS A 204 -1.01 6.96 21.45
N GLU A 205 -0.29 6.26 20.57
CA GLU A 205 -0.87 5.33 19.60
C GLU A 205 -0.36 3.91 19.88
N THR A 206 -0.95 3.28 20.90
CA THR A 206 -0.59 1.95 21.40
C THR A 206 -1.61 0.90 21.02
N TYR A 207 -2.75 1.30 20.43
CA TYR A 207 -3.90 0.46 20.11
C TYR A 207 -4.52 -0.24 21.32
N GLN A 208 -4.32 0.35 22.51
CA GLN A 208 -5.01 -0.07 23.72
C GLN A 208 -6.35 0.67 23.85
N PRO A 209 -7.36 0.06 24.51
CA PRO A 209 -8.65 0.72 24.72
C PRO A 209 -8.48 2.09 25.39
N GLY A 210 -9.06 3.13 24.78
CA GLY A 210 -9.07 4.49 25.32
C GLY A 210 -7.77 5.29 25.14
N ASP A 211 -6.82 4.81 24.35
CA ASP A 211 -5.64 5.59 23.97
C ASP A 211 -5.99 6.78 23.07
N ASP A 212 -4.99 7.60 22.73
CA ASP A 212 -5.25 8.84 22.00
C ASP A 212 -5.67 8.60 20.55
N ILE A 213 -5.20 7.52 19.89
CA ILE A 213 -5.69 7.18 18.54
C ILE A 213 -7.18 6.76 18.59
N ALA A 214 -7.62 6.04 19.62
CA ALA A 214 -9.04 5.67 19.75
C ALA A 214 -9.93 6.89 19.94
N LYS A 215 -9.50 7.87 20.76
CA LYS A 215 -10.19 9.16 20.97
C LYS A 215 -10.20 9.98 19.66
N PHE A 216 -9.05 10.12 19.01
CA PHE A 216 -8.89 10.88 17.77
C PHE A 216 -9.76 10.29 16.65
N HIS A 217 -9.65 8.99 16.41
CA HIS A 217 -10.45 8.30 15.39
C HIS A 217 -11.95 8.41 15.68
N GLY A 218 -12.34 8.31 16.96
CA GLY A 218 -13.72 8.55 17.39
C GLY A 218 -14.19 9.97 17.07
N ALA A 219 -13.37 10.97 17.32
CA ALA A 219 -13.70 12.38 17.07
C ALA A 219 -13.74 12.73 15.56
N VAL A 220 -13.08 11.93 14.70
CA VAL A 220 -13.03 12.16 13.25
C VAL A 220 -14.11 11.38 12.50
N LEU A 221 -14.37 10.10 12.83
CA LEU A 221 -15.14 9.19 11.96
C LEU A 221 -16.33 8.49 12.61
N ARG A 222 -16.51 8.57 13.95
CA ARG A 222 -17.62 7.86 14.61
C ARG A 222 -18.87 8.73 14.75
N ASP A 223 -19.94 8.13 15.29
CA ASP A 223 -21.15 8.86 15.65
C ASP A 223 -20.77 10.03 16.59
N ASN A 224 -21.35 11.20 16.32
CA ASN A 224 -21.01 12.47 16.97
C ASN A 224 -19.57 12.97 16.73
N ALA A 225 -18.94 12.57 15.61
CA ALA A 225 -17.65 13.13 15.23
C ALA A 225 -17.72 14.65 15.10
N ILE A 226 -16.62 15.30 15.51
CA ILE A 226 -16.49 16.78 15.51
C ILE A 226 -15.61 17.31 14.39
N GLY A 227 -15.06 16.41 13.56
CA GLY A 227 -14.19 16.73 12.44
C GLY A 227 -12.72 16.86 12.81
N ALA A 228 -11.87 16.75 11.78
CA ALA A 228 -10.41 16.65 11.92
C ALA A 228 -9.78 17.84 12.68
N ILE A 229 -10.13 19.08 12.32
CA ILE A 229 -9.58 20.28 12.97
C ILE A 229 -9.91 20.31 14.48
N ALA A 230 -11.15 20.03 14.85
CA ALA A 230 -11.56 20.03 16.26
C ALA A 230 -10.90 18.87 17.01
N ALA A 231 -10.78 17.71 16.38
CA ALA A 231 -10.10 16.54 16.96
C ALA A 231 -8.61 16.81 17.20
N LEU A 232 -7.89 17.44 16.27
CA LEU A 232 -6.49 17.80 16.43
C LEU A 232 -6.25 18.76 17.58
N ARG A 233 -7.17 19.71 17.83
CA ARG A 233 -7.08 20.65 18.94
C ARG A 233 -7.20 20.01 20.33
N MET A 234 -7.67 18.76 20.42
CA MET A 234 -7.70 17.99 21.67
C MET A 234 -6.29 17.62 22.16
N PHE A 235 -5.30 17.63 21.26
CA PHE A 235 -3.90 17.23 21.51
C PHE A 235 -2.98 18.43 21.32
N ASN A 236 -2.86 19.25 22.37
CA ASN A 236 -2.14 20.54 22.30
C ASN A 236 -1.05 20.66 23.40
N THR A 237 -0.33 19.58 23.63
CA THR A 237 0.82 19.54 24.54
C THR A 237 2.04 19.02 23.81
N ARG A 238 3.14 19.75 23.84
CA ARG A 238 4.41 19.32 23.27
C ARG A 238 5.34 18.79 24.38
N GLY A 239 5.85 17.57 24.18
CA GLY A 239 6.77 16.94 25.13
C GLY A 239 8.25 17.14 24.80
N VAL A 240 8.58 17.16 23.49
CA VAL A 240 9.96 17.30 22.99
C VAL A 240 9.98 18.21 21.75
N ALA A 241 11.14 18.75 21.39
CA ALA A 241 11.29 19.59 20.21
C ALA A 241 10.96 18.81 18.92
N PRO A 242 10.34 19.45 17.91
CA PRO A 242 10.10 18.82 16.61
C PRO A 242 11.40 18.36 15.95
N GLY A 243 11.35 17.21 15.26
CA GLY A 243 12.52 16.67 14.55
C GLY A 243 13.59 16.06 15.43
N THR A 244 13.28 15.70 16.68
CA THR A 244 14.28 15.15 17.61
C THR A 244 13.98 13.73 18.08
N HIS A 245 12.73 13.30 18.02
CA HIS A 245 12.30 11.99 18.51
C HIS A 245 11.18 11.44 17.61
N PHE A 246 11.30 10.18 17.23
CA PHE A 246 10.25 9.47 16.52
C PHE A 246 9.14 9.01 17.49
N ALA A 247 7.91 9.39 17.19
CA ALA A 247 6.72 8.88 17.89
C ALA A 247 5.57 8.77 16.88
N TYR A 248 5.23 7.54 16.49
CA TYR A 248 4.18 7.32 15.51
C TYR A 248 2.85 7.89 15.97
N ALA A 249 2.27 8.79 15.18
CA ALA A 249 1.04 9.50 15.51
C ALA A 249 0.17 9.74 14.27
N SER A 250 -0.96 9.08 14.19
CA SER A 250 -1.93 9.24 13.09
C SER A 250 -2.37 10.69 12.90
N ALA A 251 -2.44 11.46 13.98
CA ALA A 251 -2.76 12.88 13.93
C ALA A 251 -1.80 13.70 13.05
N GLU A 252 -0.52 13.33 12.97
CA GLU A 252 0.46 14.02 12.13
C GLU A 252 0.16 13.83 10.62
N ALA A 253 -0.26 12.64 10.23
CA ALA A 253 -0.67 12.37 8.84
C ALA A 253 -1.97 13.11 8.49
N GLU A 254 -2.88 13.26 9.46
CA GLU A 254 -4.09 14.09 9.25
C GLU A 254 -3.73 15.56 9.01
N VAL A 255 -2.80 16.12 9.80
CA VAL A 255 -2.31 17.49 9.56
C VAL A 255 -1.73 17.64 8.17
N LEU A 256 -0.93 16.66 7.69
CA LEU A 256 -0.39 16.68 6.34
C LEU A 256 -1.50 16.63 5.27
N GLY A 257 -2.55 15.85 5.48
CA GLY A 257 -3.72 15.82 4.61
C GLY A 257 -4.40 17.18 4.51
N LEU A 258 -4.62 17.83 5.65
CA LEU A 258 -5.16 19.20 5.69
C LEU A 258 -4.25 20.19 4.96
N VAL A 259 -2.94 20.13 5.19
CA VAL A 259 -1.94 20.98 4.53
C VAL A 259 -2.04 20.85 3.01
N VAL A 260 -2.05 19.62 2.48
CA VAL A 260 -2.18 19.40 1.03
C VAL A 260 -3.50 20.00 0.53
N SER A 261 -4.63 19.62 1.11
CA SER A 261 -5.96 20.08 0.66
C SER A 261 -6.06 21.60 0.64
N ARG A 262 -5.54 22.30 1.66
CA ARG A 262 -5.54 23.77 1.72
C ARG A 262 -4.56 24.39 0.73
N ALA A 263 -3.36 23.84 0.58
CA ALA A 263 -2.34 24.35 -0.33
C ALA A 263 -2.76 24.25 -1.80
N VAL A 264 -3.41 23.15 -2.20
CA VAL A 264 -3.86 22.93 -3.59
C VAL A 264 -5.29 23.40 -3.85
N HIS A 265 -6.01 23.88 -2.83
CA HIS A 265 -7.40 24.33 -2.89
C HIS A 265 -8.37 23.31 -3.50
N MET A 266 -8.18 22.02 -3.20
CA MET A 266 -9.08 20.96 -3.63
C MET A 266 -9.08 19.78 -2.65
N PRO A 267 -10.12 18.91 -2.67
CA PRO A 267 -10.14 17.67 -1.91
C PRO A 267 -8.94 16.77 -2.21
N LEU A 268 -8.47 16.01 -1.19
CA LEU A 268 -7.36 15.06 -1.38
C LEU A 268 -7.69 13.99 -2.42
N ALA A 269 -8.93 13.52 -2.45
CA ALA A 269 -9.39 12.51 -3.41
C ALA A 269 -9.28 13.00 -4.86
N ASP A 270 -9.66 14.24 -5.13
CA ASP A 270 -9.57 14.85 -6.47
C ASP A 270 -8.11 15.10 -6.87
N TYR A 271 -7.30 15.54 -5.91
CA TYR A 271 -5.87 15.74 -6.13
C TYR A 271 -5.15 14.39 -6.39
N LEU A 272 -5.44 13.36 -5.59
CA LEU A 272 -4.96 12.00 -5.81
C LEU A 272 -5.40 11.45 -7.17
N SER A 273 -6.68 11.62 -7.51
CA SER A 273 -7.22 11.15 -8.78
C SER A 273 -6.44 11.73 -9.96
N THR A 274 -6.30 13.05 -10.01
CA THR A 274 -5.69 13.74 -11.16
C THR A 274 -4.16 13.61 -11.19
N ARG A 275 -3.49 13.50 -10.06
CA ARG A 275 -2.03 13.46 -9.98
C ARG A 275 -1.44 12.06 -10.02
N ILE A 276 -2.14 11.07 -9.45
CA ILE A 276 -1.65 9.70 -9.32
C ILE A 276 -2.60 8.70 -9.98
N TRP A 277 -3.85 8.60 -9.51
CA TRP A 277 -4.72 7.45 -9.79
C TRP A 277 -5.03 7.27 -11.26
N GLN A 278 -5.37 8.34 -11.97
CA GLN A 278 -5.61 8.33 -13.41
C GLN A 278 -4.33 8.02 -14.20
N LYS A 279 -3.18 8.57 -13.77
CA LYS A 279 -1.89 8.35 -14.43
C LYS A 279 -1.36 6.93 -14.22
N LEU A 280 -1.70 6.28 -13.11
CA LEU A 280 -1.45 4.86 -12.90
C LEU A 280 -2.22 4.00 -13.91
N GLY A 281 -3.30 4.51 -14.47
CA GLY A 281 -4.26 3.71 -15.23
C GLY A 281 -4.95 2.70 -14.33
N ALA A 282 -5.37 3.13 -13.14
CA ALA A 282 -6.11 2.29 -12.20
C ALA A 282 -7.35 1.69 -12.87
N GLU A 283 -7.64 0.41 -12.59
CA GLU A 283 -8.76 -0.31 -13.24
C GLU A 283 -10.10 -0.03 -12.56
N SER A 284 -10.07 0.45 -11.32
CA SER A 284 -11.28 0.69 -10.54
C SER A 284 -11.23 2.03 -9.82
N GLU A 285 -12.41 2.62 -9.65
CA GLU A 285 -12.58 3.75 -8.75
C GLU A 285 -12.21 3.33 -7.33
N ALA A 286 -11.33 4.11 -6.69
CA ALA A 286 -11.06 4.01 -5.27
C ALA A 286 -11.97 4.98 -4.48
N ALA A 287 -11.90 4.93 -3.14
CA ALA A 287 -12.60 5.90 -2.33
C ALA A 287 -11.84 6.19 -1.03
N TRP A 288 -12.04 7.38 -0.47
CA TRP A 288 -11.36 7.85 0.73
C TRP A 288 -12.40 8.31 1.77
N ALA A 289 -12.30 7.81 3.01
CA ALA A 289 -13.23 8.18 4.07
C ALA A 289 -13.14 9.68 4.38
N ILE A 290 -14.29 10.29 4.63
CA ILE A 290 -14.42 11.70 4.97
C ILE A 290 -15.01 11.88 6.36
N ASP A 291 -14.60 12.93 7.04
CA ASP A 291 -15.18 13.40 8.28
C ASP A 291 -16.52 14.15 8.05
N PRO A 292 -17.27 14.55 9.09
CA PRO A 292 -18.52 15.28 8.90
C PRO A 292 -18.39 16.64 8.21
N THR A 293 -17.17 17.19 8.14
CA THR A 293 -16.91 18.47 7.43
C THR A 293 -16.60 18.25 5.96
N GLY A 294 -16.47 16.97 5.53
CA GLY A 294 -16.11 16.59 4.17
C GLY A 294 -14.60 16.54 3.92
N GLN A 295 -13.77 16.60 4.97
CA GLN A 295 -12.32 16.43 4.86
C GLN A 295 -11.97 14.95 4.83
N GLU A 296 -11.11 14.53 3.90
CA GLU A 296 -10.59 13.17 3.83
C GLU A 296 -9.62 12.89 5.00
N THR A 297 -9.70 11.67 5.53
CA THR A 297 -8.84 11.21 6.62
C THR A 297 -7.43 10.88 6.10
N GLY A 298 -6.51 11.83 6.21
CA GLY A 298 -5.14 11.69 5.71
C GLY A 298 -4.34 10.52 6.32
N TYR A 299 -4.86 9.91 7.37
CA TYR A 299 -4.17 8.88 8.16
C TYR A 299 -4.71 7.46 7.98
N CYS A 300 -5.94 7.26 7.46
CA CYS A 300 -6.55 5.94 7.31
C CYS A 300 -7.62 5.87 6.22
N CYS A 301 -8.12 4.67 6.05
CA CYS A 301 -9.47 4.44 5.54
C CYS A 301 -9.67 4.81 4.06
N PHE A 302 -8.65 4.59 3.23
CA PHE A 302 -8.72 4.56 1.77
C PHE A 302 -9.01 3.13 1.32
N ILE A 303 -9.84 2.94 0.29
CA ILE A 303 -10.17 1.63 -0.26
C ILE A 303 -9.83 1.55 -1.74
N ALA A 304 -9.20 0.46 -2.16
CA ALA A 304 -8.86 0.17 -3.55
C ALA A 304 -8.80 -1.33 -3.81
N THR A 305 -8.87 -1.74 -5.08
CA THR A 305 -8.66 -3.14 -5.47
C THR A 305 -7.22 -3.58 -5.21
N LEU A 306 -7.01 -4.87 -5.04
CA LEU A 306 -5.66 -5.42 -4.81
C LEU A 306 -4.71 -5.09 -5.96
N ARG A 307 -5.21 -5.13 -7.21
CA ARG A 307 -4.43 -4.79 -8.41
C ARG A 307 -4.09 -3.30 -8.48
N ASP A 308 -4.97 -2.41 -8.01
CA ASP A 308 -4.67 -0.98 -8.00
C ASP A 308 -3.67 -0.61 -6.90
N TRP A 309 -3.70 -1.31 -5.76
CA TRP A 309 -2.61 -1.26 -4.78
C TRP A 309 -1.29 -1.74 -5.40
N ALA A 310 -1.33 -2.80 -6.21
CA ALA A 310 -0.13 -3.27 -6.92
C ALA A 310 0.40 -2.24 -7.92
N ARG A 311 -0.47 -1.56 -8.69
CA ARG A 311 -0.06 -0.46 -9.59
C ARG A 311 0.62 0.68 -8.86
N LEU A 312 0.07 1.07 -7.70
CA LEU A 312 0.71 2.06 -6.84
C LEU A 312 2.10 1.57 -6.40
N GLY A 313 2.20 0.33 -5.93
CA GLY A 313 3.47 -0.27 -5.53
C GLY A 313 4.49 -0.34 -6.66
N LEU A 314 4.06 -0.73 -7.86
CA LEU A 314 4.92 -0.78 -9.05
C LEU A 314 5.43 0.60 -9.44
N MET A 315 4.59 1.63 -9.39
CA MET A 315 5.03 3.02 -9.57
C MET A 315 6.10 3.39 -8.53
N LEU A 316 5.91 3.02 -7.26
CA LEU A 316 6.90 3.25 -6.21
C LEU A 316 8.20 2.46 -6.46
N ALA A 317 8.11 1.20 -6.92
CA ALA A 317 9.25 0.37 -7.29
C ALA A 317 10.06 0.96 -8.47
N HIS A 318 9.41 1.72 -9.33
CA HIS A 318 10.03 2.46 -10.43
C HIS A 318 10.40 3.91 -10.08
N ASP A 319 10.63 4.20 -8.79
CA ASP A 319 11.02 5.52 -8.30
C ASP A 319 10.07 6.65 -8.75
N GLY A 320 8.76 6.38 -8.74
CA GLY A 320 7.72 7.34 -9.10
C GLY A 320 7.38 7.42 -10.58
N ALA A 321 8.03 6.62 -11.42
CA ALA A 321 7.74 6.53 -12.85
C ALA A 321 6.76 5.38 -13.13
N TRP A 322 5.81 5.60 -14.03
CA TRP A 322 4.90 4.56 -14.51
C TRP A 322 4.33 4.96 -15.88
N ASN A 323 4.09 3.99 -16.76
CA ASN A 323 3.56 4.23 -18.11
C ASN A 323 4.32 5.33 -18.89
N GLY A 324 5.64 5.38 -18.75
CA GLY A 324 6.50 6.36 -19.43
C GLY A 324 6.41 7.78 -18.86
N GLN A 325 5.77 7.99 -17.72
CA GLN A 325 5.63 9.29 -17.05
C GLN A 325 6.25 9.26 -15.65
N GLN A 326 6.88 10.37 -15.24
CA GLN A 326 7.24 10.61 -13.84
C GLN A 326 6.00 11.15 -13.13
N ILE A 327 5.36 10.32 -12.30
CA ILE A 327 4.12 10.64 -11.58
C ILE A 327 4.44 11.34 -10.27
N VAL A 328 5.38 10.78 -9.49
CA VAL A 328 5.88 11.37 -8.24
C VAL A 328 7.35 11.75 -8.46
N PRO A 329 7.81 12.94 -8.03
CA PRO A 329 9.20 13.33 -8.22
C PRO A 329 10.18 12.29 -7.68
N ARG A 330 11.13 11.85 -8.51
CA ARG A 330 12.08 10.80 -8.15
C ARG A 330 12.86 11.13 -6.87
N GLN A 331 13.35 12.36 -6.76
CA GLN A 331 14.12 12.78 -5.58
C GLN A 331 13.28 12.72 -4.32
N TRP A 332 12.00 13.09 -4.37
CA TRP A 332 11.09 12.95 -3.24
C TRP A 332 11.00 11.52 -2.72
N LEU A 333 10.87 10.54 -3.63
CA LEU A 333 10.82 9.12 -3.23
C LEU A 333 12.15 8.62 -2.67
N LEU A 334 13.28 9.06 -3.21
CA LEU A 334 14.58 8.72 -2.64
C LEU A 334 14.72 9.27 -1.22
N ASP A 335 14.35 10.53 -0.99
CA ASP A 335 14.36 11.14 0.33
C ASP A 335 13.36 10.46 1.29
N ALA A 336 12.17 10.13 0.79
CA ALA A 336 11.13 9.47 1.57
C ALA A 336 11.50 8.05 2.01
N THR A 337 12.29 7.33 1.23
CA THR A 337 12.60 5.90 1.45
C THR A 337 14.05 5.65 1.88
N THR A 338 14.76 6.70 2.33
CA THR A 338 16.14 6.61 2.83
C THR A 338 16.29 7.45 4.09
N VAL A 339 16.80 6.86 5.17
CA VAL A 339 17.09 7.64 6.39
C VAL A 339 18.38 8.42 6.20
N SER A 340 18.27 9.74 6.22
CA SER A 340 19.44 10.63 6.16
C SER A 340 20.39 10.37 7.35
N PRO A 341 21.72 10.45 7.16
CA PRO A 341 22.66 10.38 8.28
C PRO A 341 22.42 11.43 9.38
N LYS A 342 21.81 12.57 9.03
CA LYS A 342 21.46 13.65 9.96
C LYS A 342 20.27 13.31 10.86
N ASP A 343 19.41 12.41 10.41
CA ASP A 343 18.14 12.04 11.06
C ASP A 343 18.28 10.68 11.75
N GLY A 344 19.35 10.49 12.51
CA GLY A 344 19.67 9.22 13.17
C GLY A 344 18.57 8.69 14.10
N TYR A 345 17.71 9.57 14.63
CA TYR A 345 16.56 9.24 15.45
C TYR A 345 15.44 8.49 14.68
N LEU A 346 15.50 8.51 13.34
CA LEU A 346 14.61 7.77 12.46
C LEU A 346 15.09 6.35 12.14
N ARG A 347 16.25 5.95 12.67
CA ARG A 347 16.76 4.59 12.60
C ARG A 347 16.30 3.81 13.82
N ASN A 348 16.08 2.52 13.66
CA ASN A 348 15.70 1.65 14.77
C ASN A 348 14.40 2.07 15.49
N THR A 349 13.42 2.53 14.74
CA THR A 349 12.14 3.05 15.25
C THR A 349 11.21 1.95 15.76
N ILE A 350 11.17 0.78 15.07
CA ILE A 350 10.46 -0.42 15.53
C ILE A 350 11.46 -1.56 15.73
N ALA A 351 11.34 -2.27 16.84
CA ALA A 351 12.14 -3.46 17.15
C ALA A 351 13.65 -3.23 16.99
N GLN A 352 14.10 -2.01 17.13
CA GLN A 352 15.52 -1.59 17.01
C GLN A 352 16.16 -1.88 15.64
N SER A 353 15.38 -2.01 14.60
CA SER A 353 15.92 -2.36 13.26
C SER A 353 15.28 -1.63 12.09
N TRP A 354 14.02 -1.19 12.18
CA TRP A 354 13.33 -0.51 11.08
C TRP A 354 13.58 0.99 11.10
N GLY A 355 13.69 1.58 9.90
CA GLY A 355 13.71 3.04 9.75
C GLY A 355 12.34 3.62 9.44
N TYR A 356 12.24 4.95 9.48
CA TYR A 356 11.08 5.70 9.04
C TYR A 356 11.49 6.86 8.13
N GLY A 357 10.75 7.06 7.07
CA GLY A 357 10.98 8.15 6.12
C GLY A 357 9.81 9.14 6.08
N TYR A 358 9.45 9.62 4.90
CA TYR A 358 8.28 10.49 4.75
C TYR A 358 7.00 9.65 4.69
N GLN A 359 6.42 9.37 5.86
CA GLN A 359 5.18 8.58 6.01
C GLN A 359 5.30 7.14 5.47
N VAL A 360 6.49 6.56 5.52
CA VAL A 360 6.78 5.20 5.04
C VAL A 360 7.78 4.50 5.94
N TRP A 361 7.59 3.20 6.16
CA TRP A 361 8.50 2.35 6.92
C TRP A 361 9.62 1.82 6.04
N ILE A 362 10.84 1.87 6.51
CA ILE A 362 12.04 1.41 5.79
C ILE A 362 12.50 0.10 6.42
N LEU A 363 12.58 -0.95 5.61
CA LEU A 363 13.01 -2.28 6.06
C LEU A 363 14.53 -2.29 6.34
N PRO A 364 14.99 -3.11 7.31
CA PRO A 364 16.40 -3.23 7.61
C PRO A 364 17.16 -3.93 6.48
N GLY A 365 18.45 -3.65 6.38
CA GLY A 365 19.36 -4.24 5.39
C GLY A 365 20.05 -3.20 4.53
N GLU A 366 20.92 -3.66 3.63
CA GLU A 366 21.66 -2.77 2.71
C GLU A 366 20.82 -2.36 1.49
N ARG A 367 19.85 -3.19 1.15
CA ARG A 367 18.94 -2.98 0.02
C ARG A 367 17.83 -2.01 0.39
N ARG A 368 17.57 -1.02 -0.46
CA ARG A 368 16.50 -0.05 -0.24
C ARG A 368 15.13 -0.72 -0.45
N MET A 369 14.60 -1.30 0.60
CA MET A 369 13.25 -1.86 0.64
C MET A 369 12.41 -1.10 1.65
N PHE A 370 11.13 -0.93 1.36
CA PHE A 370 10.21 -0.22 2.24
C PHE A 370 8.80 -0.82 2.19
N VAL A 371 7.99 -0.43 3.15
CA VAL A 371 6.62 -0.96 3.27
C VAL A 371 5.64 0.14 3.69
N LEU A 372 4.50 0.18 3.01
CA LEU A 372 3.31 0.86 3.45
C LEU A 372 2.61 -0.10 4.41
N LEU A 373 2.46 0.31 5.67
CA LEU A 373 2.01 -0.58 6.73
C LEU A 373 0.68 -0.10 7.31
N GLY A 374 -0.31 -0.99 7.34
CA GLY A 374 -1.60 -0.78 7.98
C GLY A 374 -1.89 -1.83 9.06
N THR A 375 -2.71 -1.47 10.03
CA THR A 375 -3.12 -2.40 11.09
C THR A 375 -3.84 -3.62 10.52
N ASN A 376 -3.87 -4.70 11.30
CA ASN A 376 -4.53 -5.97 10.98
C ASN A 376 -3.96 -6.71 9.74
N GLY A 377 -2.79 -6.30 9.25
CA GLY A 377 -2.08 -6.97 8.15
C GLY A 377 -2.39 -6.40 6.77
N GLN A 378 -2.52 -5.08 6.67
CA GLN A 378 -2.53 -4.38 5.40
C GLN A 378 -1.09 -3.97 5.08
N ASP A 379 -0.45 -4.60 4.12
CA ASP A 379 0.95 -4.36 3.79
C ASP A 379 1.13 -4.21 2.28
N LEU A 380 1.89 -3.21 1.85
CA LEU A 380 2.41 -3.09 0.49
C LEU A 380 3.93 -2.98 0.58
N LEU A 381 4.60 -4.10 0.30
CA LEU A 381 6.05 -4.21 0.34
C LEU A 381 6.63 -3.92 -1.03
N VAL A 382 7.72 -3.16 -1.07
CA VAL A 382 8.31 -2.66 -2.31
C VAL A 382 9.82 -2.86 -2.30
N ASP A 383 10.35 -3.44 -3.37
CA ASP A 383 11.78 -3.51 -3.67
C ASP A 383 12.09 -2.81 -5.00
N PRO A 384 12.58 -1.58 -4.96
CA PRO A 384 12.89 -0.83 -6.17
C PRO A 384 14.02 -1.40 -7.02
N GLU A 385 14.91 -2.20 -6.43
CA GLU A 385 16.03 -2.78 -7.18
C GLU A 385 15.55 -3.86 -8.15
N SER A 386 14.68 -4.75 -7.71
CA SER A 386 14.13 -5.82 -8.55
C SER A 386 12.78 -5.50 -9.18
N LYS A 387 12.21 -4.32 -8.92
CA LYS A 387 10.85 -3.92 -9.35
C LYS A 387 9.75 -4.84 -8.83
N LEU A 388 10.02 -5.53 -7.73
CA LEU A 388 9.07 -6.40 -7.06
C LEU A 388 8.19 -5.63 -6.09
N VAL A 389 6.93 -6.03 -6.03
CA VAL A 389 5.96 -5.60 -5.04
C VAL A 389 5.17 -6.79 -4.52
N MET A 390 4.77 -6.73 -3.25
CA MET A 390 3.82 -7.66 -2.66
C MET A 390 2.74 -6.88 -1.93
N VAL A 391 1.50 -7.03 -2.38
CA VAL A 391 0.30 -6.49 -1.73
C VAL A 391 -0.30 -7.61 -0.90
N HIS A 392 -0.46 -7.35 0.38
CA HIS A 392 -1.01 -8.28 1.34
C HIS A 392 -2.13 -7.60 2.12
N THR A 393 -3.32 -8.17 2.08
CA THR A 393 -4.46 -7.72 2.89
C THR A 393 -4.94 -8.86 3.77
N ALA A 394 -5.21 -8.59 5.04
CA ALA A 394 -5.58 -9.59 6.03
C ALA A 394 -6.51 -9.03 7.10
N VAL A 395 -7.04 -9.92 7.94
CA VAL A 395 -7.95 -9.61 9.04
C VAL A 395 -7.41 -10.18 10.36
N ARG A 396 -6.14 -9.89 10.66
CA ARG A 396 -5.49 -10.37 11.90
C ARG A 396 -6.19 -9.81 13.13
N LYS A 397 -6.29 -10.61 14.20
CA LYS A 397 -6.94 -10.22 15.47
C LYS A 397 -6.25 -9.05 16.19
N GLN A 398 -4.92 -8.93 16.06
CA GLN A 398 -4.17 -7.83 16.65
C GLN A 398 -4.14 -6.63 15.72
N ALA A 399 -4.59 -5.48 16.22
CA ALA A 399 -4.55 -4.22 15.49
C ALA A 399 -3.11 -3.76 15.22
N GLY A 400 -2.23 -3.85 16.21
CA GLY A 400 -0.83 -3.43 16.11
C GLY A 400 0.03 -4.39 15.27
N TYR A 401 1.10 -3.84 14.71
CA TYR A 401 2.15 -4.63 14.07
C TYR A 401 3.02 -5.29 15.14
N ASN A 402 3.19 -6.61 15.09
CA ASN A 402 4.15 -7.30 15.96
C ASN A 402 5.47 -7.49 15.19
N PRO A 403 6.46 -6.62 15.39
CA PRO A 403 7.74 -6.69 14.66
C PRO A 403 8.60 -7.89 15.10
N LYS A 404 8.24 -8.58 16.19
CA LYS A 404 9.04 -9.69 16.70
C LYS A 404 8.93 -10.95 15.84
N SER A 405 7.91 -11.05 14.98
CA SER A 405 7.71 -12.24 14.16
C SER A 405 6.82 -11.98 12.94
N PRO A 406 7.20 -11.10 12.03
CA PRO A 406 6.38 -10.97 10.84
C PRO A 406 6.77 -12.07 9.85
N GLU A 407 6.07 -13.16 9.88
CA GLU A 407 6.25 -14.22 8.88
C GLU A 407 6.07 -13.68 7.45
N VAL A 408 5.21 -12.67 7.28
CA VAL A 408 5.07 -11.94 6.00
C VAL A 408 6.38 -11.32 5.54
N ILE A 409 7.23 -10.84 6.46
CA ILE A 409 8.55 -10.29 6.11
C ILE A 409 9.52 -11.40 5.72
N ALA A 410 9.48 -12.56 6.38
CA ALA A 410 10.29 -13.72 5.98
C ALA A 410 9.89 -14.19 4.57
N LEU A 411 8.59 -14.26 4.29
CA LEU A 411 8.07 -14.55 2.95
C LEU A 411 8.55 -13.49 1.93
N TRP A 412 8.46 -12.21 2.27
CA TRP A 412 8.93 -11.13 1.39
C TRP A 412 10.41 -11.24 1.05
N TYR A 413 11.28 -11.44 2.04
CA TYR A 413 12.70 -11.62 1.77
C TYR A 413 12.97 -12.84 0.88
N ALA A 414 12.22 -13.91 1.03
CA ALA A 414 12.33 -15.08 0.15
C ALA A 414 11.86 -14.79 -1.27
N VAL A 415 10.77 -14.03 -1.45
CA VAL A 415 10.32 -13.56 -2.77
C VAL A 415 11.43 -12.75 -3.43
N VAL A 416 12.02 -11.79 -2.72
CA VAL A 416 13.11 -10.96 -3.25
C VAL A 416 14.35 -11.81 -3.58
N ALA A 417 14.73 -12.74 -2.69
CA ALA A 417 15.91 -13.58 -2.89
C ALA A 417 15.76 -14.53 -4.08
N GLN A 418 14.58 -15.10 -4.30
CA GLN A 418 14.37 -16.14 -5.33
C GLN A 418 13.93 -15.54 -6.68
N TYR A 419 13.22 -14.42 -6.68
CA TYR A 419 12.61 -13.83 -7.86
C TYR A 419 13.05 -12.39 -8.13
N GLY A 420 13.93 -11.82 -7.30
CA GLY A 420 14.43 -10.46 -7.43
C GLY A 420 15.65 -10.30 -8.34
N HIS A 421 16.13 -11.37 -8.96
CA HIS A 421 17.24 -11.30 -9.91
C HIS A 421 16.69 -11.04 -11.33
N ARG A 422 17.39 -10.17 -12.06
CA ARG A 422 17.12 -9.91 -13.48
C ARG A 422 17.88 -10.88 -14.37
#